data_836af2653a6416cf9242571248bba183
#
_entry.id   836af2653a6416cf9242571248bba183
#
_cell.length_a   1.000
_cell.length_b   1.000
_cell.length_c   1.000
_cell.angle_alpha   90.00
_cell.angle_beta   90.00
_cell.angle_gamma   90.00
#
_symmetry.space_group_name_H-M   'P 1'
#
loop_
_entity.id
_entity.type
_entity.pdbx_description
1 polymer ?
#
loop_
_entity_poly.entity_id
_entity_poly.type
_entity_poly.pdbx_seq_one_letter_code
_entity_poly.pdbx_strand_id
1 'polypeptide(L)'
;MRICFLFCLFLSSLSIGAQGILPFNNSDLPVEERAQDLLQRLTLQEKVLLMCDYSSPIPRLGIKRYNWWNEALHGVGRAGLATVFPQAIGMAATFDDCAVRQAFECVSDEARAKYHHSENKEGSERYQGLTFWTPNVNI
;
A
#
# COMPACT_ATOMS: atom_id res chain seq x y z
N MET A 1 -57.03 -40.85 -20.51
CA MET A 1 -55.60 -40.99 -20.56
C MET A 1 -54.97 -39.62 -20.19
N ARG A 2 -54.64 -39.44 -18.91
CA ARG A 2 -54.11 -38.17 -18.38
C ARG A 2 -52.60 -38.32 -18.19
N ILE A 3 -51.81 -37.59 -18.97
CA ILE A 3 -50.35 -37.56 -18.90
C ILE A 3 -49.98 -36.48 -17.88
N CYS A 4 -49.49 -36.89 -16.69
CA CYS A 4 -48.86 -36.00 -15.72
C CYS A 4 -47.42 -35.69 -16.14
N PHE A 5 -47.15 -34.44 -16.52
CA PHE A 5 -45.79 -33.92 -16.69
C PHE A 5 -45.22 -33.56 -15.33
N LEU A 6 -44.32 -34.36 -14.82
CA LEU A 6 -43.48 -34.04 -13.67
C LEU A 6 -42.37 -33.10 -14.11
N PHE A 7 -42.49 -31.82 -13.77
CA PHE A 7 -41.47 -30.81 -13.97
C PHE A 7 -40.48 -30.89 -12.78
N CYS A 8 -39.35 -31.60 -12.95
CA CYS A 8 -38.28 -31.59 -11.99
C CYS A 8 -37.52 -30.27 -12.09
N LEU A 9 -37.83 -29.34 -11.18
CA LEU A 9 -37.03 -28.15 -10.94
C LEU A 9 -35.70 -28.55 -10.29
N PHE A 10 -34.61 -28.60 -11.09
CA PHE A 10 -33.28 -28.65 -10.60
C PHE A 10 -32.91 -27.25 -10.00
N LEU A 11 -33.09 -27.08 -8.72
CA LEU A 11 -32.49 -25.97 -8.00
C LEU A 11 -31.00 -26.25 -7.87
N SER A 12 -30.21 -25.76 -8.82
CA SER A 12 -28.78 -25.60 -8.63
C SER A 12 -28.55 -24.50 -7.59
N SER A 13 -28.33 -24.92 -6.34
CA SER A 13 -27.84 -24.02 -5.28
C SER A 13 -26.47 -23.52 -5.68
N LEU A 14 -26.41 -22.33 -6.28
CA LEU A 14 -25.18 -21.55 -6.36
C LEU A 14 -24.78 -21.19 -4.91
N SER A 15 -23.92 -22.00 -4.33
CA SER A 15 -23.20 -21.63 -3.12
C SER A 15 -22.30 -20.46 -3.48
N ILE A 16 -22.79 -19.23 -3.29
CA ILE A 16 -21.94 -18.06 -3.21
C ILE A 16 -21.14 -18.24 -1.92
N GLY A 17 -20.00 -18.90 -2.03
CA GLY A 17 -19.04 -18.97 -0.94
C GLY A 17 -18.66 -17.53 -0.61
N ALA A 18 -19.01 -17.06 0.58
CA ALA A 18 -18.42 -15.86 1.14
C ALA A 18 -16.89 -16.10 1.15
N GLN A 19 -16.18 -15.50 0.19
CA GLN A 19 -14.73 -15.54 0.20
C GLN A 19 -14.30 -14.76 1.44
N GLY A 20 -13.92 -15.50 2.49
CA GLY A 20 -13.36 -14.92 3.70
C GLY A 20 -12.15 -14.04 3.32
N ILE A 21 -11.88 -13.03 4.13
CA ILE A 21 -10.70 -12.17 3.96
C ILE A 21 -9.47 -13.07 3.89
N LEU A 22 -8.71 -12.96 2.79
CA LEU A 22 -7.45 -13.71 2.65
C LEU A 22 -6.49 -13.33 3.77
N PRO A 23 -5.72 -14.28 4.35
CA PRO A 23 -4.85 -14.01 5.47
C PRO A 23 -3.92 -12.81 5.26
N PHE A 24 -3.34 -12.64 4.08
CA PHE A 24 -2.48 -11.50 3.80
C PHE A 24 -3.20 -10.14 3.86
N ASN A 25 -4.52 -10.10 3.68
CA ASN A 25 -5.35 -8.90 3.80
C ASN A 25 -5.94 -8.70 5.20
N ASN A 26 -5.79 -9.66 6.09
CA ASN A 26 -6.29 -9.56 7.45
C ASN A 26 -5.32 -8.77 8.33
N SER A 27 -5.67 -7.53 8.69
CA SER A 27 -4.84 -6.66 9.54
C SER A 27 -4.64 -7.17 10.96
N ASP A 28 -5.49 -8.09 11.43
CA ASP A 28 -5.41 -8.64 12.79
C ASP A 28 -4.32 -9.72 12.94
N LEU A 29 -3.81 -10.24 11.81
CA LEU A 29 -2.72 -11.19 11.79
C LEU A 29 -1.35 -10.51 11.85
N PRO A 30 -0.34 -11.15 12.46
CA PRO A 30 1.04 -10.68 12.43
C PRO A 30 1.54 -10.45 11.00
N VAL A 31 2.42 -9.45 10.83
CA VAL A 31 2.95 -9.08 9.50
C VAL A 31 3.66 -10.24 8.83
N GLU A 32 4.39 -11.04 9.59
CA GLU A 32 5.13 -12.22 9.11
C GLU A 32 4.20 -13.28 8.54
N GLU A 33 3.09 -13.57 9.20
CA GLU A 33 2.08 -14.55 8.71
C GLU A 33 1.43 -14.04 7.42
N ARG A 34 1.09 -12.76 7.37
CA ARG A 34 0.53 -12.11 6.19
C ARG A 34 1.49 -12.14 5.02
N ALA A 35 2.76 -11.83 5.27
CA ALA A 35 3.81 -11.87 4.24
C ALA A 35 4.03 -13.29 3.71
N GLN A 36 4.06 -14.29 4.57
CA GLN A 36 4.22 -15.69 4.18
C GLN A 36 3.03 -16.20 3.36
N ASP A 37 1.80 -15.88 3.76
CA ASP A 37 0.61 -16.24 2.97
C ASP A 37 0.65 -15.59 1.58
N LEU A 38 0.98 -14.30 1.49
CA LEU A 38 1.13 -13.61 0.21
C LEU A 38 2.22 -14.26 -0.64
N LEU A 39 3.39 -14.52 -0.07
CA LEU A 39 4.54 -15.10 -0.77
C LEU A 39 4.23 -16.46 -1.42
N GLN A 40 3.42 -17.29 -0.75
CA GLN A 40 2.98 -18.58 -1.28
C GLN A 40 1.99 -18.45 -2.44
N ARG A 41 1.23 -17.37 -2.48
CA ARG A 41 0.24 -17.12 -3.55
C ARG A 41 0.86 -16.52 -4.80
N LEU A 42 2.02 -15.87 -4.70
CA LEU A 42 2.69 -15.20 -5.81
C LEU A 42 3.41 -16.20 -6.72
N THR A 43 3.24 -16.04 -8.02
CA THR A 43 4.10 -16.69 -9.02
C THR A 43 5.49 -16.06 -9.00
N LEU A 44 6.48 -16.76 -9.59
CA LEU A 44 7.83 -16.22 -9.71
C LEU A 44 7.85 -14.88 -10.47
N GLN A 45 7.08 -14.80 -11.55
CA GLN A 45 6.97 -13.57 -12.35
C GLN A 45 6.44 -12.40 -11.53
N GLU A 46 5.38 -12.62 -10.73
CA GLU A 46 4.80 -11.59 -9.88
C GLU A 46 5.78 -11.15 -8.78
N LYS A 47 6.53 -12.08 -8.20
CA LYS A 47 7.58 -11.77 -7.22
C LYS A 47 8.64 -10.83 -7.81
N VAL A 48 9.09 -11.09 -9.03
CA VAL A 48 10.06 -10.24 -9.73
C VAL A 48 9.49 -8.84 -9.98
N LEU A 49 8.23 -8.75 -10.42
CA LEU A 49 7.58 -7.47 -10.68
C LEU A 49 7.35 -6.62 -9.42
N LEU A 50 7.20 -7.26 -8.26
CA LEU A 50 7.08 -6.55 -6.97
C LEU A 50 8.42 -6.04 -6.43
N MET A 51 9.55 -6.48 -6.97
CA MET A 51 10.89 -6.03 -6.53
C MET A 51 11.34 -4.73 -7.21
N CYS A 52 10.55 -4.20 -8.14
CA CYS A 52 10.85 -2.93 -8.79
C CYS A 52 10.35 -1.75 -7.96
N ASP A 53 10.92 -0.55 -8.16
CA ASP A 53 10.44 0.70 -7.55
C ASP A 53 9.00 1.03 -7.91
N TYR A 54 8.56 0.55 -9.05
CA TYR A 54 7.17 0.53 -9.49
C TYR A 54 6.64 -0.91 -9.45
N SER A 55 5.98 -1.26 -8.35
CA SER A 55 5.36 -2.56 -8.20
C SER A 55 4.09 -2.66 -9.04
N SER A 56 4.08 -3.61 -9.96
CA SER A 56 2.93 -3.86 -10.83
C SER A 56 1.72 -4.39 -10.04
N PRO A 57 0.50 -4.07 -10.46
CA PRO A 57 -0.69 -4.60 -9.82
C PRO A 57 -0.82 -6.11 -10.03
N ILE A 58 -1.45 -6.78 -9.07
CA ILE A 58 -1.81 -8.21 -9.18
C ILE A 58 -3.32 -8.34 -8.98
N PRO A 59 -4.11 -8.14 -10.04
CA PRO A 59 -5.57 -8.05 -9.94
C PRO A 59 -6.23 -9.29 -9.32
N ARG A 60 -5.72 -10.50 -9.60
CA ARG A 60 -6.24 -11.75 -9.04
C ARG A 60 -6.15 -11.83 -7.52
N LEU A 61 -5.27 -11.04 -6.89
CA LEU A 61 -5.10 -10.95 -5.44
C LEU A 61 -5.63 -9.61 -4.90
N GLY A 62 -6.20 -8.75 -5.73
CA GLY A 62 -6.67 -7.44 -5.33
C GLY A 62 -5.54 -6.46 -4.97
N ILE A 63 -4.30 -6.78 -5.34
CA ILE A 63 -3.15 -5.92 -5.08
C ILE A 63 -3.10 -4.84 -6.14
N LYS A 64 -3.15 -3.58 -5.68
CA LYS A 64 -3.02 -2.41 -6.52
C LYS A 64 -1.54 -2.17 -6.86
N ARG A 65 -1.28 -1.37 -7.90
CA ARG A 65 0.07 -0.87 -8.17
C ARG A 65 0.56 0.01 -7.01
N TYR A 66 1.87 0.03 -6.80
CA TYR A 66 2.48 0.89 -5.80
C TYR A 66 3.82 1.41 -6.30
N ASN A 67 4.04 2.74 -6.19
CA ASN A 67 5.33 3.32 -6.46
C ASN A 67 6.06 3.58 -5.14
N TRP A 68 7.24 2.96 -4.98
CA TRP A 68 8.06 3.02 -3.78
C TRP A 68 8.93 4.29 -3.72
N TRP A 69 8.98 5.05 -4.80
CA TRP A 69 9.85 6.21 -4.90
C TRP A 69 9.18 7.45 -4.32
N ASN A 70 9.40 7.70 -3.03
CA ASN A 70 8.89 8.85 -2.31
C ASN A 70 10.00 9.48 -1.48
N GLU A 71 10.06 10.79 -1.43
CA GLU A 71 11.11 11.56 -0.82
C GLU A 71 10.54 12.52 0.24
N ALA A 72 11.18 12.60 1.41
CA ALA A 72 10.78 13.49 2.48
C ALA A 72 11.95 13.88 3.39
N LEU A 73 13.12 14.21 2.83
CA LEU A 73 14.34 14.51 3.60
C LEU A 73 14.17 15.72 4.54
N HIS A 74 13.45 16.74 4.11
CA HIS A 74 13.16 17.93 4.90
C HIS A 74 11.81 18.55 4.54
N GLY A 75 10.82 17.72 4.29
CA GLY A 75 9.48 18.00 3.80
C GLY A 75 9.12 17.06 2.67
N VAL A 76 7.84 16.88 2.39
CA VAL A 76 7.38 15.99 1.30
C VAL A 76 7.88 16.52 -0.04
N GLY A 77 8.71 15.73 -0.71
CA GLY A 77 9.32 16.11 -1.99
C GLY A 77 8.41 15.83 -3.18
N ARG A 78 8.40 16.73 -4.15
CA ARG A 78 7.90 16.55 -5.54
C ARG A 78 6.42 16.20 -5.70
N ALA A 79 5.61 16.26 -4.65
CA ALA A 79 4.17 16.00 -4.68
C ALA A 79 3.35 17.28 -4.52
N GLY A 80 3.67 18.33 -5.26
CA GLY A 80 3.07 19.65 -5.15
C GLY A 80 3.62 20.45 -3.96
N LEU A 81 2.81 21.38 -3.43
CA LEU A 81 3.21 22.22 -2.30
C LEU A 81 3.25 21.42 -1.00
N ALA A 82 4.29 21.67 -0.21
CA ALA A 82 4.45 21.13 1.15
C ALA A 82 5.28 22.09 1.99
N THR A 83 5.25 21.94 3.30
CA THR A 83 6.15 22.66 4.21
C THR A 83 7.59 22.21 3.98
N VAL A 84 8.48 23.18 3.80
CA VAL A 84 9.93 22.94 3.62
C VAL A 84 10.64 23.30 4.91
N PHE A 85 11.28 22.31 5.52
CA PHE A 85 12.10 22.45 6.70
C PHE A 85 13.57 22.65 6.31
N PRO A 86 14.46 23.08 7.23
CA PRO A 86 15.88 23.09 6.97
C PRO A 86 16.40 21.69 6.57
N GLN A 87 17.47 21.62 5.80
CA GLN A 87 18.11 20.34 5.48
C GLN A 87 18.52 19.57 6.74
N ALA A 88 18.62 18.26 6.63
CA ALA A 88 18.92 17.38 7.76
C ALA A 88 20.15 17.79 8.57
N ILE A 89 21.22 18.26 7.91
CA ILE A 89 22.41 18.76 8.57
C ILE A 89 22.13 20.02 9.42
N GLY A 90 21.26 20.91 8.94
CA GLY A 90 20.83 22.12 9.68
C GLY A 90 19.97 21.76 10.88
N MET A 91 19.03 20.83 10.71
CA MET A 91 18.20 20.34 11.83
C MET A 91 19.06 19.62 12.88
N ALA A 92 20.00 18.77 12.46
CA ALA A 92 20.92 18.07 13.36
C ALA A 92 21.83 19.03 14.13
N ALA A 93 22.25 20.13 13.52
CA ALA A 93 23.09 21.14 14.17
C ALA A 93 22.39 21.92 15.30
N THR A 94 21.07 21.81 15.41
CA THR A 94 20.33 22.39 16.56
C THR A 94 20.54 21.61 17.84
N PHE A 95 20.91 20.32 17.77
CA PHE A 95 20.96 19.38 18.90
C PHE A 95 19.63 19.31 19.68
N ASP A 96 18.51 19.59 19.00
CA ASP A 96 17.15 19.56 19.54
C ASP A 96 16.34 18.47 18.85
N ASP A 97 16.31 17.29 19.45
CA ASP A 97 15.58 16.13 18.96
C ASP A 97 14.06 16.33 19.02
N CYS A 98 13.56 17.15 19.98
CA CYS A 98 12.15 17.47 20.07
C CYS A 98 11.69 18.32 18.87
N ALA A 99 12.47 19.33 18.50
CA ALA A 99 12.17 20.16 17.33
C ALA A 99 12.22 19.33 16.03
N VAL A 100 13.21 18.45 15.89
CA VAL A 100 13.31 17.53 14.74
C VAL A 100 12.10 16.60 14.68
N ARG A 101 11.69 16.03 15.81
CA ARG A 101 10.48 15.17 15.88
C ARG A 101 9.24 15.94 15.41
N GLN A 102 9.00 17.14 15.93
CA GLN A 102 7.85 17.96 15.55
C GLN A 102 7.84 18.28 14.05
N ALA A 103 9.00 18.58 13.47
CA ALA A 103 9.12 18.78 12.03
C ALA A 103 8.70 17.53 11.24
N PHE A 104 9.15 16.35 11.64
CA PHE A 104 8.77 15.11 10.97
C PHE A 104 7.35 14.62 11.27
N GLU A 105 6.74 15.01 12.37
CA GLU A 105 5.30 14.84 12.61
C GLU A 105 4.50 15.65 11.59
N CYS A 106 4.84 16.90 11.33
CA CYS A 106 4.23 17.71 10.28
C CYS A 106 4.44 17.06 8.89
N VAL A 107 5.65 16.61 8.58
CA VAL A 107 5.93 15.90 7.32
C VAL A 107 5.07 14.65 7.18
N SER A 108 4.90 13.88 8.26
CA SER A 108 4.04 12.69 8.27
C SER A 108 2.58 13.01 7.98
N ASP A 109 2.05 14.06 8.59
CA ASP A 109 0.66 14.49 8.40
C ASP A 109 0.43 14.98 6.96
N GLU A 110 1.32 15.80 6.44
CA GLU A 110 1.26 16.27 5.06
C GLU A 110 1.37 15.10 4.05
N ALA A 111 2.24 14.15 4.32
CA ALA A 111 2.41 12.96 3.48
C ALA A 111 1.12 12.13 3.42
N ARG A 112 0.48 11.88 4.57
CA ARG A 112 -0.79 11.16 4.64
C ARG A 112 -1.92 11.92 3.97
N ALA A 113 -2.00 13.22 4.15
CA ALA A 113 -3.00 14.06 3.50
C ALA A 113 -2.86 13.99 1.97
N LYS A 114 -1.62 14.08 1.46
CA LYS A 114 -1.32 13.98 0.02
C LYS A 114 -1.64 12.59 -0.52
N TYR A 115 -1.27 11.54 0.20
CA TYR A 115 -1.57 10.17 -0.18
C TYR A 115 -3.08 9.95 -0.31
N HIS A 116 -3.86 10.31 0.70
CA HIS A 116 -5.32 10.16 0.66
C HIS A 116 -5.98 11.01 -0.41
N HIS A 117 -5.44 12.19 -0.69
CA HIS A 117 -5.95 13.04 -1.78
C HIS A 117 -5.66 12.43 -3.17
N SER A 118 -4.50 11.80 -3.34
CA SER A 118 -4.05 11.21 -4.60
C SER A 118 -4.48 9.76 -4.78
N GLU A 119 -4.90 9.06 -3.71
CA GLU A 119 -5.26 7.66 -3.76
C GLU A 119 -6.41 7.45 -4.74
N ASN A 120 -6.16 6.65 -5.74
CA ASN A 120 -7.15 6.24 -6.72
C ASN A 120 -7.38 4.72 -6.68
N LYS A 121 -8.33 4.23 -7.49
CA LYS A 121 -8.65 2.81 -7.55
C LYS A 121 -7.50 1.93 -8.02
N GLU A 122 -6.54 2.51 -8.72
CA GLU A 122 -5.43 1.79 -9.35
C GLU A 122 -4.18 1.72 -8.46
N GLY A 123 -4.02 2.58 -7.47
CA GLY A 123 -2.89 2.62 -6.54
C GLY A 123 -2.15 3.95 -6.52
N SER A 124 -0.93 3.97 -5.95
CA SER A 124 -0.13 5.19 -5.81
C SER A 124 0.83 5.41 -6.97
N GLU A 125 0.97 6.67 -7.37
CA GLU A 125 1.97 7.14 -8.33
C GLU A 125 3.28 7.51 -7.62
N ARG A 126 4.33 7.81 -8.40
CA ARG A 126 5.61 8.32 -7.91
C ARG A 126 5.41 9.60 -7.08
N TYR A 127 6.08 9.67 -5.94
CA TYR A 127 6.00 10.74 -4.93
C TYR A 127 4.67 10.86 -4.19
N GLN A 128 3.76 9.91 -4.36
CA GLN A 128 2.43 9.94 -3.75
C GLN A 128 2.15 8.73 -2.82
N GLY A 129 3.16 7.92 -2.56
CA GLY A 129 3.07 6.80 -1.62
C GLY A 129 3.42 7.21 -0.18
N LEU A 130 3.44 6.22 0.72
CA LEU A 130 3.78 6.39 2.14
C LEU A 130 5.08 5.69 2.55
N THR A 131 5.85 5.18 1.61
CA THR A 131 7.17 4.59 1.85
C THR A 131 8.23 5.60 1.43
N PHE A 132 8.94 6.19 2.39
CA PHE A 132 9.87 7.29 2.14
C PHE A 132 11.32 6.81 2.20
N TRP A 133 12.13 7.27 1.25
CA TRP A 133 13.58 7.09 1.23
C TRP A 133 14.24 8.19 2.07
N THR A 134 14.03 8.10 3.39
CA THR A 134 14.50 9.09 4.36
C THR A 134 14.67 8.40 5.73
N PRO A 135 15.66 8.82 6.55
CA PRO A 135 16.73 9.77 6.22
C PRO A 135 17.68 9.22 5.14
N ASN A 136 18.30 10.12 4.38
CA ASN A 136 19.34 9.73 3.44
C ASN A 136 20.65 9.48 4.20
N VAL A 137 21.10 8.24 4.20
CA VAL A 137 22.39 7.85 4.79
C VAL A 137 23.36 7.60 3.65
N ASN A 138 24.24 8.55 3.40
CA ASN A 138 25.35 8.41 2.46
C ASN A 138 26.60 8.02 3.23
N ILE A 139 27.15 6.85 2.91
CA ILE A 139 28.41 6.33 3.48
C ILE A 139 29.50 6.48 2.44
#